data_879f29c42233c660c35c6f9d8be19181
#
_entry.id   879f29c42233c660c35c6f9d8be19181
#
_cell.length_a   1.000
_cell.length_b   1.000
_cell.length_c   1.000
_cell.angle_alpha   90.00
_cell.angle_beta   90.00
_cell.angle_gamma   90.00
#
_symmetry.space_group_name_H-M   'P 1'
#
loop_
_entity.id
_entity.type
_entity.pdbx_description
1 polymer ?
#
loop_
_entity_poly.entity_id
_entity_poly.type
_entity_poly.pdbx_seq_one_letter_code
_entity_poly.pdbx_strand_id
1 'polypeptide(L)'
;MDTLADVEVFVFAVEAELEAMDRERVGVHRRGRKPDLSLRRRLIGPIWMLTFGGMQWRIAGWLSGIPFTTLHTSFARWTRLGLWRRLGQRLALDWRLACGDEVLPSAVVVDSRSLRSSPSAWARGIDGGKLVKGIKLFAACDKHGSLLDLEAQPANTDDRAGILPTLPRLAALGFQGDLLGDSSFKGARFAAAAIEHDIHVSVSPGGTRDGRFLPNGIRWVVERLFAWLSRYRRLNIVYDRAPDRFAAHVWIAMISIISRRIVSQTQMQ
;
A
#
# COMPACT_ATOMS: atom_id res chain seq x y z
N MET A 1 -12.54 2.62 15.87
CA MET A 1 -11.84 1.56 16.60
C MET A 1 -11.97 0.30 15.79
N ASP A 2 -10.86 -0.35 15.46
CA ASP A 2 -10.93 -1.62 14.73
C ASP A 2 -11.41 -2.69 15.72
N THR A 3 -12.59 -3.24 15.45
CA THR A 3 -13.23 -4.27 16.27
C THR A 3 -12.78 -5.66 15.83
N LEU A 4 -13.12 -6.69 16.59
CA LEU A 4 -12.89 -8.09 16.16
C LEU A 4 -13.57 -8.38 14.81
N ALA A 5 -14.73 -7.79 14.56
CA ALA A 5 -15.42 -7.90 13.28
C ALA A 5 -14.58 -7.36 12.10
N ASP A 6 -13.83 -6.26 12.30
CA ASP A 6 -12.94 -5.71 11.27
C ASP A 6 -11.80 -6.69 10.91
N VAL A 7 -11.28 -7.41 11.90
CA VAL A 7 -10.26 -8.45 11.66
C VAL A 7 -10.83 -9.62 10.87
N GLU A 8 -12.05 -10.04 11.17
CA GLU A 8 -12.71 -11.13 10.45
C GLU A 8 -12.96 -10.77 8.98
N VAL A 9 -13.42 -9.55 8.69
CA VAL A 9 -13.58 -9.05 7.33
C VAL A 9 -12.24 -9.08 6.57
N PHE A 10 -11.16 -8.63 7.21
CA PHE A 10 -9.83 -8.70 6.63
C PHE A 10 -9.39 -10.15 6.38
N VAL A 11 -9.57 -11.05 7.35
CA VAL A 11 -9.22 -12.47 7.22
C VAL A 11 -9.97 -13.10 6.06
N PHE A 12 -11.27 -12.86 5.95
CA PHE A 12 -12.11 -13.35 4.86
C PHE A 12 -11.63 -12.88 3.49
N ALA A 13 -11.34 -11.59 3.34
CA ALA A 13 -10.86 -11.01 2.08
C ALA A 13 -9.52 -11.64 1.63
N VAL A 14 -8.58 -11.83 2.56
CA VAL A 14 -7.28 -12.46 2.28
C VAL A 14 -7.42 -13.95 1.94
N GLU A 15 -8.30 -14.66 2.64
CA GLU A 15 -8.56 -16.07 2.39
C GLU A 15 -9.16 -16.27 1.00
N ALA A 16 -10.18 -15.51 0.64
CA ALA A 16 -10.80 -15.55 -0.68
C ALA A 16 -9.80 -15.27 -1.82
N GLU A 17 -8.89 -14.31 -1.64
CA GLU A 17 -7.84 -14.03 -2.63
C GLU A 17 -6.83 -15.17 -2.75
N LEU A 18 -6.42 -15.77 -1.64
CA LEU A 18 -5.53 -16.92 -1.66
C LEU A 18 -6.15 -18.12 -2.39
N GLU A 19 -7.46 -18.34 -2.22
CA GLU A 19 -8.19 -19.36 -2.96
C GLU A 19 -8.30 -19.06 -4.45
N ALA A 20 -8.54 -17.78 -4.82
CA ALA A 20 -8.54 -17.34 -6.21
C ALA A 20 -7.19 -17.58 -6.87
N MET A 21 -6.10 -17.19 -6.21
CA MET A 21 -4.73 -17.44 -6.68
C MET A 21 -4.41 -18.93 -6.79
N ASP A 22 -4.98 -19.76 -5.92
CA ASP A 22 -4.81 -21.21 -6.01
C ASP A 22 -5.56 -21.82 -7.19
N ARG A 23 -6.78 -21.34 -7.50
CA ARG A 23 -7.55 -21.76 -8.68
C ARG A 23 -6.83 -21.41 -9.99
N GLU A 24 -6.25 -20.23 -10.09
CA GLU A 24 -5.48 -19.79 -11.28
C GLU A 24 -4.23 -20.66 -11.53
N ARG A 25 -3.72 -21.31 -10.49
CA ARG A 25 -2.57 -22.21 -10.58
C ARG A 25 -2.93 -23.68 -10.83
N VAL A 26 -4.19 -23.97 -11.06
CA VAL A 26 -4.63 -25.33 -11.45
C VAL A 26 -4.00 -25.67 -12.80
N GLY A 27 -3.30 -26.83 -12.86
CA GLY A 27 -2.54 -27.24 -14.06
C GLY A 27 -1.02 -27.04 -13.97
N VAL A 28 -0.53 -26.22 -13.04
CA VAL A 28 0.89 -26.15 -12.73
C VAL A 28 1.24 -27.27 -11.74
N HIS A 29 2.11 -28.19 -12.14
CA HIS A 29 2.56 -29.29 -11.27
C HIS A 29 3.14 -28.74 -9.96
N ARG A 30 2.38 -28.85 -8.87
CA ARG A 30 2.84 -28.52 -7.52
C ARG A 30 3.69 -29.66 -6.99
N ARG A 31 4.97 -29.42 -6.85
CA ARG A 31 5.81 -30.30 -6.02
C ARG A 31 5.60 -29.94 -4.54
N GLY A 32 5.30 -30.93 -3.71
CA GLY A 32 5.20 -30.77 -2.26
C GLY A 32 3.80 -31.01 -1.67
N ARG A 33 3.72 -30.92 -0.33
CA ARG A 33 2.49 -31.13 0.45
C ARG A 33 1.44 -30.06 0.09
N LYS A 34 0.17 -30.48 -0.02
CA LYS A 34 -0.97 -29.56 -0.18
C LYS A 34 -1.01 -28.57 0.97
N PRO A 35 -1.41 -27.30 0.73
CA PRO A 35 -1.57 -26.30 1.79
C PRO A 35 -2.60 -26.79 2.81
N ASP A 36 -2.28 -26.64 4.09
CA ASP A 36 -3.26 -26.78 5.16
C ASP A 36 -4.09 -25.48 5.24
N LEU A 37 -5.35 -25.55 4.82
CA LEU A 37 -6.24 -24.39 4.76
C LEU A 37 -6.58 -23.85 6.16
N SER A 38 -6.71 -24.74 7.16
CA SER A 38 -6.99 -24.33 8.53
C SER A 38 -5.82 -23.54 9.13
N LEU A 39 -4.59 -24.02 8.91
CA LEU A 39 -3.39 -23.29 9.30
C LEU A 39 -3.27 -21.96 8.55
N ARG A 40 -3.58 -21.95 7.24
CA ARG A 40 -3.54 -20.73 6.42
C ARG A 40 -4.42 -19.64 7.02
N ARG A 41 -5.67 -19.93 7.35
CA ARG A 41 -6.60 -19.00 7.99
C ARG A 41 -6.04 -18.47 9.32
N ARG A 42 -5.50 -19.36 10.15
CA ARG A 42 -4.92 -19.00 11.46
C ARG A 42 -3.69 -18.08 11.37
N LEU A 43 -2.99 -18.04 10.24
CA LEU A 43 -1.82 -17.18 10.01
C LEU A 43 -2.19 -15.72 9.71
N ILE A 44 -3.36 -15.46 9.13
CA ILE A 44 -3.74 -14.15 8.60
C ILE A 44 -3.94 -13.13 9.72
N GLY A 45 -4.70 -13.47 10.75
CA GLY A 45 -5.00 -12.58 11.88
C GLY A 45 -3.73 -12.10 12.63
N PRO A 46 -2.80 -12.98 13.03
CA PRO A 46 -1.53 -12.59 13.64
C PRO A 46 -0.67 -11.67 12.77
N ILE A 47 -0.66 -11.85 11.45
CA ILE A 47 0.05 -10.96 10.52
C ILE A 47 -0.61 -9.57 10.49
N TRP A 48 -1.95 -9.51 10.51
CA TRP A 48 -2.68 -8.25 10.64
C TRP A 48 -2.36 -7.55 11.97
N MET A 49 -2.44 -8.27 13.09
CA MET A 49 -2.14 -7.75 14.43
C MET A 49 -0.72 -7.19 14.52
N LEU A 50 0.26 -7.85 13.89
CA LEU A 50 1.62 -7.39 13.81
C LEU A 50 1.74 -6.05 13.06
N THR A 51 0.99 -5.89 11.98
CA THR A 51 0.96 -4.66 11.18
C THR A 51 0.28 -3.53 11.95
N PHE A 52 -0.89 -3.80 12.51
CA PHE A 52 -1.68 -2.82 13.26
C PHE A 52 -1.00 -2.39 14.56
N GLY A 53 -0.61 -3.34 15.38
CA GLY A 53 -0.05 -3.10 16.72
C GLY A 53 1.45 -2.78 16.76
N GLY A 54 2.19 -3.02 15.67
CA GLY A 54 3.65 -2.79 15.61
C GLY A 54 4.46 -3.79 16.42
N MET A 55 3.91 -4.96 16.74
CA MET A 55 4.59 -5.95 17.56
C MET A 55 5.70 -6.70 16.80
N GLN A 56 6.59 -7.35 17.56
CA GLN A 56 7.64 -8.20 17.01
C GLN A 56 7.08 -9.56 16.56
N TRP A 57 7.68 -10.16 15.53
CA TRP A 57 7.31 -11.50 15.03
C TRP A 57 7.28 -12.57 16.12
N ARG A 58 8.24 -12.55 17.06
CA ARG A 58 8.31 -13.50 18.16
C ARG A 58 7.13 -13.38 19.11
N ILE A 59 6.69 -12.14 19.39
CA ILE A 59 5.53 -11.86 20.25
C ILE A 59 4.25 -12.30 19.54
N ALA A 60 4.10 -12.00 18.25
CA ALA A 60 2.95 -12.45 17.46
C ALA A 60 2.86 -13.98 17.44
N GLY A 61 4.01 -14.68 17.31
CA GLY A 61 4.08 -16.13 17.39
C GLY A 61 3.66 -16.68 18.75
N TRP A 62 4.16 -16.09 19.82
CA TRP A 62 3.80 -16.50 21.18
C TRP A 62 2.31 -16.32 21.47
N LEU A 63 1.75 -15.17 21.14
CA LEU A 63 0.32 -14.87 21.35
C LEU A 63 -0.62 -15.78 20.54
N SER A 64 -0.21 -16.15 19.32
CA SER A 64 -1.03 -16.99 18.43
C SER A 64 -0.84 -18.48 18.62
N GLY A 65 0.15 -18.91 19.41
CA GLY A 65 0.56 -20.32 19.54
C GLY A 65 1.15 -20.89 18.24
N ILE A 66 1.58 -20.05 17.30
CA ILE A 66 2.17 -20.46 16.03
C ILE A 66 3.65 -20.08 16.03
N PRO A 67 4.59 -20.96 15.65
CA PRO A 67 6.00 -20.60 15.56
C PRO A 67 6.20 -19.33 14.72
N PHE A 68 6.90 -18.34 15.24
CA PHE A 68 7.11 -17.06 14.54
C PHE A 68 7.79 -17.24 13.18
N THR A 69 8.61 -18.28 13.01
CA THR A 69 9.22 -18.64 11.74
C THR A 69 8.17 -19.03 10.69
N THR A 70 7.12 -19.75 11.09
CA THR A 70 5.99 -20.10 10.22
C THR A 70 5.21 -18.87 9.79
N LEU A 71 4.90 -17.95 10.72
CA LEU A 71 4.26 -16.66 10.43
C LEU A 71 5.09 -15.85 9.43
N HIS A 72 6.38 -15.65 9.73
CA HIS A 72 7.28 -14.86 8.90
C HIS A 72 7.49 -15.48 7.51
N THR A 73 7.67 -16.80 7.43
CA THR A 73 7.88 -17.49 6.15
C THR A 73 6.62 -17.43 5.27
N SER A 74 5.44 -17.56 5.89
CA SER A 74 4.16 -17.43 5.16
C SER A 74 3.94 -16.01 4.67
N PHE A 75 4.12 -15.00 5.51
CA PHE A 75 4.08 -13.59 5.10
C PHE A 75 5.05 -13.33 3.95
N ALA A 76 6.31 -13.80 4.08
CA ALA A 76 7.33 -13.67 3.08
C ALA A 76 6.95 -14.32 1.74
N ARG A 77 6.36 -15.50 1.79
CA ARG A 77 5.88 -16.22 0.62
C ARG A 77 4.73 -15.47 -0.05
N TRP A 78 3.74 -15.03 0.70
CA TRP A 78 2.58 -14.29 0.18
C TRP A 78 2.98 -12.95 -0.43
N THR A 79 3.97 -12.27 0.18
CA THR A 79 4.56 -11.05 -0.38
C THR A 79 5.19 -11.31 -1.75
N ARG A 80 6.04 -12.35 -1.87
CA ARG A 80 6.67 -12.72 -3.16
C ARG A 80 5.67 -13.15 -4.23
N LEU A 81 4.54 -13.72 -3.83
CA LEU A 81 3.45 -14.09 -4.73
C LEU A 81 2.59 -12.90 -5.15
N GLY A 82 2.85 -11.70 -4.63
CA GLY A 82 2.10 -10.49 -4.98
C GLY A 82 0.71 -10.38 -4.32
N LEU A 83 0.37 -11.27 -3.39
CA LEU A 83 -0.95 -11.34 -2.75
C LEU A 83 -1.44 -9.96 -2.28
N TRP A 84 -0.62 -9.27 -1.50
CA TRP A 84 -1.02 -8.04 -0.83
C TRP A 84 -1.32 -6.90 -1.80
N ARG A 85 -0.47 -6.72 -2.82
CA ARG A 85 -0.70 -5.72 -3.87
C ARG A 85 -1.95 -6.06 -4.67
N ARG A 86 -2.03 -7.28 -5.16
CA ARG A 86 -3.15 -7.76 -5.97
C ARG A 86 -4.50 -7.57 -5.26
N LEU A 87 -4.61 -8.02 -4.01
CA LEU A 87 -5.83 -7.85 -3.21
C LEU A 87 -6.11 -6.37 -2.93
N GLY A 88 -5.08 -5.58 -2.55
CA GLY A 88 -5.24 -4.16 -2.26
C GLY A 88 -5.73 -3.36 -3.47
N GLN A 89 -5.16 -3.61 -4.66
CA GLN A 89 -5.58 -2.98 -5.92
C GLN A 89 -7.01 -3.39 -6.29
N ARG A 90 -7.35 -4.67 -6.23
CA ARG A 90 -8.71 -5.16 -6.48
C ARG A 90 -9.73 -4.47 -5.58
N LEU A 91 -9.50 -4.46 -4.27
CA LEU A 91 -10.41 -3.80 -3.32
C LEU A 91 -10.51 -2.28 -3.55
N ALA A 92 -9.43 -1.63 -4.01
CA ALA A 92 -9.49 -0.21 -4.38
C ALA A 92 -10.44 0.02 -5.55
N LEU A 93 -10.41 -0.84 -6.57
CA LEU A 93 -11.29 -0.78 -7.72
C LEU A 93 -12.74 -1.15 -7.33
N ASP A 94 -12.93 -2.20 -6.52
CA ASP A 94 -14.24 -2.60 -6.00
C ASP A 94 -14.89 -1.47 -5.18
N TRP A 95 -14.09 -0.76 -4.36
CA TRP A 95 -14.57 0.40 -3.60
C TRP A 95 -15.03 1.54 -4.50
N ARG A 96 -14.35 1.80 -5.61
CA ARG A 96 -14.78 2.79 -6.60
C ARG A 96 -16.15 2.46 -7.17
N LEU A 97 -16.34 1.21 -7.60
CA LEU A 97 -17.64 0.73 -8.08
C LEU A 97 -18.74 0.86 -7.03
N ALA A 98 -18.44 0.50 -5.77
CA ALA A 98 -19.37 0.66 -4.67
C ALA A 98 -19.75 2.12 -4.38
N CYS A 99 -18.88 3.08 -4.74
CA CYS A 99 -19.16 4.52 -4.68
C CYS A 99 -19.87 5.06 -5.93
N GLY A 100 -20.20 4.23 -6.92
CA GLY A 100 -20.82 4.65 -8.18
C GLY A 100 -19.86 5.28 -9.18
N ASP A 101 -18.56 5.05 -9.04
CA ASP A 101 -17.53 5.55 -9.94
C ASP A 101 -17.16 4.52 -11.00
N GLU A 102 -16.51 5.00 -12.07
CA GLU A 102 -15.83 4.13 -13.02
C GLU A 102 -14.75 3.30 -12.33
N VAL A 103 -14.53 2.06 -12.82
CA VAL A 103 -13.53 1.13 -12.26
C VAL A 103 -12.15 1.78 -12.17
N LEU A 104 -11.69 2.36 -13.28
CA LEU A 104 -10.42 3.06 -13.34
C LEU A 104 -10.61 4.55 -13.05
N PRO A 105 -9.73 5.18 -12.29
CA PRO A 105 -9.77 6.62 -12.08
C PRO A 105 -9.30 7.36 -13.33
N SER A 106 -9.88 8.55 -13.59
CA SER A 106 -9.35 9.49 -14.59
C SER A 106 -8.09 10.23 -14.10
N ALA A 107 -7.89 10.28 -12.78
CA ALA A 107 -6.74 10.93 -12.18
C ALA A 107 -6.25 10.17 -10.94
N VAL A 108 -4.94 10.16 -10.75
CA VAL A 108 -4.22 9.56 -9.62
C VAL A 108 -3.38 10.63 -8.94
N VAL A 109 -3.48 10.74 -7.62
CA VAL A 109 -2.70 11.68 -6.82
C VAL A 109 -1.46 11.00 -6.30
N VAL A 110 -0.31 11.65 -6.46
CA VAL A 110 0.98 11.14 -5.96
C VAL A 110 1.60 12.11 -4.96
N ASP A 111 2.21 11.52 -3.93
CA ASP A 111 2.99 12.26 -2.94
C ASP A 111 3.96 11.31 -2.23
N SER A 112 4.86 11.87 -1.43
CA SER A 112 5.84 11.11 -0.67
C SER A 112 5.84 11.46 0.81
N ARG A 113 6.11 10.43 1.64
CA ARG A 113 6.26 10.59 3.08
C ARG A 113 7.56 9.97 3.55
N SER A 114 8.39 10.78 4.23
CA SER A 114 9.61 10.30 4.89
C SER A 114 9.30 9.67 6.24
N LEU A 115 9.83 8.47 6.47
CA LEU A 115 9.62 7.66 7.66
C LEU A 115 10.97 7.34 8.30
N ARG A 116 11.04 7.45 9.62
CA ARG A 116 12.21 6.97 10.36
C ARG A 116 12.37 5.47 10.19
N SER A 117 13.60 5.01 10.18
CA SER A 117 13.88 3.58 10.09
C SER A 117 14.87 3.12 11.17
N SER A 118 14.70 1.87 11.56
CA SER A 118 15.66 1.14 12.39
C SER A 118 17.03 1.07 11.69
N PRO A 119 18.15 1.00 12.44
CA PRO A 119 19.46 0.72 11.85
C PRO A 119 19.53 -0.56 11.01
N SER A 120 18.63 -1.52 11.24
CA SER A 120 18.56 -2.79 10.51
C SER A 120 17.75 -2.73 9.21
N ALA A 121 17.14 -1.58 8.85
CA ALA A 121 16.41 -1.44 7.58
C ALA A 121 17.36 -1.58 6.38
N TRP A 122 16.81 -2.01 5.21
CA TRP A 122 17.60 -2.42 4.03
C TRP A 122 18.50 -1.33 3.46
N ALA A 123 17.99 -0.11 3.31
CA ALA A 123 18.74 1.02 2.86
C ALA A 123 18.19 2.29 3.51
N ARG A 124 19.05 3.17 3.93
CA ARG A 124 18.67 4.38 4.68
C ARG A 124 19.29 5.59 4.02
N GLY A 125 18.48 6.60 3.77
CA GLY A 125 18.91 7.91 3.34
C GLY A 125 18.55 8.98 4.35
N ILE A 126 18.97 10.21 4.10
CA ILE A 126 18.55 11.38 4.87
C ILE A 126 17.75 12.28 3.94
N ASP A 127 16.49 12.52 4.28
CA ASP A 127 15.68 13.56 3.66
C ASP A 127 16.21 14.92 4.16
N GLY A 128 16.89 15.64 3.28
CA GLY A 128 17.53 16.91 3.64
C GLY A 128 16.53 18.01 3.98
N GLY A 129 15.32 17.98 3.42
CA GLY A 129 14.28 18.96 3.69
C GLY A 129 13.56 18.73 5.03
N LYS A 130 13.32 17.46 5.39
CA LYS A 130 12.59 17.07 6.60
C LYS A 130 13.52 16.62 7.74
N LEU A 131 14.84 16.51 7.50
CA LEU A 131 15.85 16.00 8.43
C LEU A 131 15.50 14.61 9.01
N VAL A 132 14.88 13.77 8.18
CA VAL A 132 14.49 12.40 8.56
C VAL A 132 15.47 11.42 7.98
N LYS A 133 16.14 10.64 8.85
CA LYS A 133 16.97 9.51 8.45
C LYS A 133 16.12 8.24 8.37
N GLY A 134 15.95 7.71 7.17
CA GLY A 134 15.10 6.54 6.99
C GLY A 134 14.75 6.24 5.54
N ILE A 135 13.47 5.97 5.34
CA ILE A 135 12.87 5.53 4.08
C ILE A 135 11.81 6.55 3.66
N LYS A 136 11.71 6.82 2.37
CA LYS A 136 10.63 7.60 1.77
C LYS A 136 9.64 6.63 1.11
N LEU A 137 8.38 6.74 1.50
CA LEU A 137 7.25 6.03 0.90
C LEU A 137 6.62 6.94 -0.14
N PHE A 138 6.60 6.52 -1.38
CA PHE A 138 5.90 7.15 -2.49
C PHE A 138 4.58 6.41 -2.68
N ALA A 139 3.48 7.14 -2.77
CA ALA A 139 2.15 6.57 -2.91
C ALA A 139 1.40 7.20 -4.07
N ALA A 140 0.68 6.37 -4.81
CA ALA A 140 -0.25 6.75 -5.86
C ALA A 140 -1.66 6.30 -5.43
N CYS A 141 -2.60 7.23 -5.28
CA CYS A 141 -3.96 6.94 -4.83
C CYS A 141 -5.03 7.65 -5.66
N ASP A 142 -6.24 7.13 -5.63
CA ASP A 142 -7.41 7.75 -6.26
C ASP A 142 -8.04 8.84 -5.37
N LYS A 143 -9.13 9.47 -5.85
CA LYS A 143 -9.88 10.51 -5.13
C LYS A 143 -10.45 10.07 -3.78
N HIS A 144 -10.64 8.77 -3.57
CA HIS A 144 -11.10 8.21 -2.29
C HIS A 144 -9.95 7.99 -1.29
N GLY A 145 -8.70 8.19 -1.72
CA GLY A 145 -7.51 7.84 -0.96
C GLY A 145 -7.24 6.34 -0.95
N SER A 146 -7.80 5.60 -1.91
CA SER A 146 -7.49 4.19 -2.09
C SER A 146 -6.15 4.06 -2.81
N LEU A 147 -5.23 3.32 -2.21
CA LEU A 147 -3.90 3.10 -2.77
C LEU A 147 -3.99 2.25 -4.03
N LEU A 148 -3.41 2.74 -5.12
CA LEU A 148 -3.33 2.02 -6.39
C LEU A 148 -1.95 1.43 -6.61
N ASP A 149 -0.89 2.16 -6.24
CA ASP A 149 0.47 1.62 -6.20
C ASP A 149 1.36 2.39 -5.22
N LEU A 150 2.50 1.81 -4.90
CA LEU A 150 3.47 2.41 -3.99
C LEU A 150 4.90 1.97 -4.32
N GLU A 151 5.86 2.80 -3.87
CA GLU A 151 7.26 2.47 -3.87
C GLU A 151 7.91 2.90 -2.55
N ALA A 152 8.94 2.19 -2.11
CA ALA A 152 9.67 2.50 -0.89
C ALA A 152 11.17 2.56 -1.18
N GLN A 153 11.77 3.73 -1.02
CA GLN A 153 13.15 4.03 -1.36
C GLN A 153 13.89 4.69 -0.18
N PRO A 154 15.23 4.76 -0.18
CA PRO A 154 15.95 5.58 0.81
C PRO A 154 15.43 7.01 0.85
N ALA A 155 15.40 7.64 2.05
CA ALA A 155 14.76 8.95 2.23
C ALA A 155 15.40 10.10 1.44
N ASN A 156 16.62 9.95 0.95
CA ASN A 156 17.30 10.91 0.06
C ASN A 156 16.92 10.76 -1.42
N THR A 157 16.02 9.85 -1.76
CA THR A 157 15.58 9.68 -3.16
C THR A 157 14.75 10.88 -3.60
N ASP A 158 15.05 11.41 -4.79
CA ASP A 158 14.25 12.47 -5.44
C ASP A 158 12.82 11.98 -5.71
N ASP A 159 11.83 12.88 -5.59
CA ASP A 159 10.42 12.48 -5.67
C ASP A 159 10.05 11.90 -7.03
N ARG A 160 10.60 12.44 -8.13
CA ARG A 160 10.38 11.91 -9.49
C ARG A 160 11.00 10.53 -9.67
N ALA A 161 12.25 10.37 -9.21
CA ALA A 161 12.92 9.08 -9.28
C ALA A 161 12.23 8.01 -8.44
N GLY A 162 11.71 8.38 -7.29
CA GLY A 162 11.03 7.48 -6.36
C GLY A 162 9.67 7.00 -6.85
N ILE A 163 8.89 7.85 -7.53
CA ILE A 163 7.57 7.46 -8.07
C ILE A 163 7.67 6.78 -9.45
N LEU A 164 8.76 6.99 -10.18
CA LEU A 164 8.94 6.47 -11.54
C LEU A 164 8.63 4.96 -11.69
N PRO A 165 9.05 4.07 -10.77
CA PRO A 165 8.75 2.64 -10.88
C PRO A 165 7.25 2.30 -10.77
N THR A 166 6.40 3.22 -10.32
CA THR A 166 4.95 2.99 -10.24
C THR A 166 4.26 3.16 -11.59
N LEU A 167 4.81 3.95 -12.51
CA LEU A 167 4.18 4.25 -13.81
C LEU A 167 3.84 2.99 -14.63
N PRO A 168 4.78 2.07 -14.92
CA PRO A 168 4.46 0.85 -15.67
C PRO A 168 3.48 -0.04 -14.92
N ARG A 169 3.44 -0.01 -13.60
CA ARG A 169 2.52 -0.81 -12.79
C ARG A 169 1.10 -0.23 -12.78
N LEU A 170 0.97 1.11 -12.80
CA LEU A 170 -0.32 1.79 -12.97
C LEU A 170 -0.87 1.54 -14.37
N ALA A 171 -0.03 1.62 -15.41
CA ALA A 171 -0.41 1.28 -16.78
C ALA A 171 -0.84 -0.20 -16.90
N ALA A 172 -0.13 -1.12 -16.26
CA ALA A 172 -0.51 -2.54 -16.22
C ALA A 172 -1.84 -2.80 -15.47
N LEU A 173 -2.25 -1.90 -14.57
CA LEU A 173 -3.56 -1.90 -13.94
C LEU A 173 -4.67 -1.39 -14.89
N GLY A 174 -4.30 -0.79 -16.02
CA GLY A 174 -5.17 -0.16 -17.01
C GLY A 174 -5.34 1.35 -16.84
N PHE A 175 -4.60 1.98 -15.92
CA PHE A 175 -4.70 3.42 -15.73
C PHE A 175 -4.09 4.18 -16.91
N GLN A 176 -4.89 5.05 -17.48
CA GLN A 176 -4.53 6.04 -18.50
C GLN A 176 -5.19 7.35 -18.11
N GLY A 177 -4.43 8.37 -17.73
CA GLY A 177 -5.02 9.63 -17.27
C GLY A 177 -4.02 10.54 -16.58
N ASP A 178 -4.53 11.44 -15.74
CA ASP A 178 -3.72 12.46 -15.10
C ASP A 178 -3.05 11.98 -13.81
N LEU A 179 -1.73 12.15 -13.74
CA LEU A 179 -0.95 11.95 -12.53
C LEU A 179 -0.72 13.32 -11.87
N LEU A 180 -1.40 13.54 -10.77
CA LEU A 180 -1.45 14.81 -10.07
C LEU A 180 -0.45 14.82 -8.92
N GLY A 181 0.53 15.71 -8.97
CA GLY A 181 1.54 15.88 -7.92
C GLY A 181 1.78 17.34 -7.55
N ASP A 182 2.63 17.56 -6.57
CA ASP A 182 3.12 18.89 -6.25
C ASP A 182 4.30 19.31 -7.14
N SER A 183 4.88 20.49 -6.88
CA SER A 183 5.99 21.03 -7.66
C SER A 183 7.25 20.15 -7.66
N SER A 184 7.43 19.24 -6.71
CA SER A 184 8.55 18.31 -6.65
C SER A 184 8.52 17.30 -7.81
N PHE A 185 7.33 17.02 -8.37
CA PHE A 185 7.13 16.14 -9.52
C PHE A 185 7.26 16.85 -10.87
N LYS A 186 7.56 18.16 -10.90
CA LYS A 186 7.78 18.91 -12.14
C LYS A 186 9.10 18.50 -12.82
N GLY A 187 9.05 18.15 -14.11
CA GLY A 187 10.27 17.87 -14.89
C GLY A 187 10.00 17.24 -16.24
N ALA A 188 10.64 17.72 -17.30
CA ALA A 188 10.42 17.25 -18.66
C ALA A 188 10.74 15.75 -18.84
N ARG A 189 11.82 15.26 -18.21
CA ARG A 189 12.20 13.84 -18.27
C ARG A 189 11.17 12.93 -17.60
N PHE A 190 10.63 13.36 -16.47
CA PHE A 190 9.60 12.62 -15.76
C PHE A 190 8.28 12.60 -16.55
N ALA A 191 7.87 13.76 -17.11
CA ALA A 191 6.70 13.85 -17.96
C ALA A 191 6.84 12.98 -19.23
N ALA A 192 8.01 12.97 -19.87
CA ALA A 192 8.27 12.11 -21.03
C ALA A 192 8.16 10.62 -20.68
N ALA A 193 8.74 10.19 -19.55
CA ALA A 193 8.62 8.81 -19.08
C ALA A 193 7.17 8.42 -18.73
N ALA A 194 6.35 9.34 -18.24
CA ALA A 194 4.95 9.07 -17.97
C ALA A 194 4.12 8.91 -19.26
N ILE A 195 4.42 9.72 -20.28
CA ILE A 195 3.75 9.66 -21.60
C ILE A 195 4.01 8.29 -22.28
N GLU A 196 5.16 7.66 -22.07
CA GLU A 196 5.44 6.30 -22.58
C GLU A 196 4.43 5.25 -22.07
N HIS A 197 3.67 5.60 -21.02
CA HIS A 197 2.63 4.77 -20.40
C HIS A 197 1.23 5.35 -20.54
N ASP A 198 0.99 6.31 -21.44
CA ASP A 198 -0.28 7.04 -21.60
C ASP A 198 -0.72 7.78 -20.33
N ILE A 199 0.25 8.23 -19.51
CA ILE A 199 0.02 8.96 -18.27
C ILE A 199 0.48 10.41 -18.44
N HIS A 200 -0.42 11.37 -18.16
CA HIS A 200 -0.13 12.80 -18.23
C HIS A 200 0.23 13.36 -16.85
N VAL A 201 1.41 13.95 -16.72
CA VAL A 201 1.82 14.57 -15.45
C VAL A 201 1.24 15.98 -15.37
N SER A 202 0.36 16.19 -14.41
CA SER A 202 -0.24 17.48 -14.08
C SER A 202 0.26 17.94 -12.72
N VAL A 203 1.05 19.01 -12.73
CA VAL A 203 1.62 19.57 -11.50
C VAL A 203 0.77 20.75 -11.07
N SER A 204 0.17 20.64 -9.89
CA SER A 204 -0.53 21.76 -9.30
C SER A 204 0.46 22.85 -8.90
N PRO A 205 0.24 24.12 -9.29
CA PRO A 205 1.04 25.21 -8.79
C PRO A 205 0.89 25.26 -7.26
N GLY A 206 1.89 24.79 -6.54
CA GLY A 206 2.03 25.06 -5.12
C GLY A 206 2.15 26.60 -5.00
N GLY A 207 1.16 27.27 -4.47
CA GLY A 207 1.14 28.71 -4.45
C GLY A 207 0.68 29.25 -3.12
N THR A 208 1.55 29.97 -2.45
CA THR A 208 1.15 31.10 -1.64
C THR A 208 0.76 32.22 -2.60
N ARG A 209 -0.51 32.43 -2.86
CA ARG A 209 -0.99 33.68 -3.42
C ARG A 209 -1.16 34.61 -2.23
N ASP A 210 -0.44 35.75 -2.25
CA ASP A 210 -0.46 36.76 -1.19
C ASP A 210 -0.07 36.27 0.22
N GLY A 211 0.91 35.36 0.33
CA GLY A 211 1.40 34.87 1.62
C GLY A 211 0.45 33.89 2.36
N ARG A 212 -0.69 33.57 1.78
CA ARG A 212 -1.63 32.60 2.34
C ARG A 212 -1.45 31.23 1.70
N PHE A 213 -1.32 30.20 2.54
CA PHE A 213 -1.34 28.80 2.11
C PHE A 213 -2.74 28.47 1.56
N LEU A 214 -2.84 28.24 0.26
CA LEU A 214 -4.06 27.71 -0.36
C LEU A 214 -3.93 26.17 -0.41
N PRO A 215 -4.74 25.43 0.36
CA PRO A 215 -4.79 23.99 0.23
C PRO A 215 -5.20 23.63 -1.19
N ASN A 216 -4.35 22.87 -1.87
CA ASN A 216 -4.75 22.31 -3.16
C ASN A 216 -5.84 21.28 -2.90
N GLY A 217 -7.04 21.45 -3.43
CA GLY A 217 -8.21 20.61 -3.18
C GLY A 217 -8.04 19.12 -3.49
N ILE A 218 -6.90 18.73 -4.06
CA ILE A 218 -6.58 17.34 -4.41
C ILE A 218 -5.50 16.75 -3.47
N ARG A 219 -4.56 17.55 -2.95
CA ARG A 219 -3.48 17.06 -2.08
C ARG A 219 -3.97 16.45 -0.76
N TRP A 220 -5.03 16.99 -0.18
CA TRP A 220 -5.59 16.46 1.06
C TRP A 220 -5.93 14.97 0.99
N VAL A 221 -6.17 14.44 -0.21
CA VAL A 221 -6.51 13.02 -0.42
C VAL A 221 -5.35 12.11 -0.04
N VAL A 222 -4.14 12.41 -0.54
CA VAL A 222 -2.95 11.61 -0.23
C VAL A 222 -2.44 11.88 1.19
N GLU A 223 -2.61 13.10 1.70
CA GLU A 223 -2.34 13.42 3.11
C GLU A 223 -3.26 12.60 4.04
N ARG A 224 -4.54 12.47 3.68
CA ARG A 224 -5.50 11.62 4.37
C ARG A 224 -5.09 10.14 4.32
N LEU A 225 -4.64 9.64 3.17
CA LEU A 225 -4.09 8.29 3.05
C LEU A 225 -2.94 8.09 4.06
N PHE A 226 -1.96 9.00 4.10
CA PHE A 226 -0.85 8.90 5.04
C PHE A 226 -1.31 8.99 6.51
N ALA A 227 -2.35 9.79 6.80
CA ALA A 227 -2.95 9.85 8.13
C ALA A 227 -3.60 8.51 8.52
N TRP A 228 -4.28 7.83 7.61
CA TRP A 228 -4.83 6.50 7.87
C TRP A 228 -3.74 5.46 8.10
N LEU A 229 -2.70 5.46 7.27
CA LEU A 229 -1.56 4.56 7.43
C LEU A 229 -0.84 4.75 8.77
N SER A 230 -0.78 5.98 9.30
CA SER A 230 -0.11 6.26 10.58
C SER A 230 -0.79 5.63 11.79
N ARG A 231 -2.06 5.20 11.68
CA ARG A 231 -2.76 4.44 12.72
C ARG A 231 -2.20 3.03 12.89
N TYR A 232 -1.54 2.51 11.87
CA TYR A 232 -0.87 1.21 11.90
C TYR A 232 0.55 1.40 12.44
N ARG A 233 0.77 1.03 13.70
CA ARG A 233 2.02 1.33 14.42
C ARG A 233 3.27 0.83 13.73
N ARG A 234 3.17 -0.29 13.01
CA ARG A 234 4.29 -0.83 12.24
C ARG A 234 4.76 0.08 11.11
N LEU A 235 3.88 0.96 10.61
CA LEU A 235 4.17 1.86 9.50
C LEU A 235 4.77 3.20 9.95
N ASN A 236 4.90 3.47 11.25
CA ASN A 236 5.48 4.72 11.76
C ASN A 236 7.01 4.69 11.87
N ILE A 237 7.59 3.49 12.03
CA ILE A 237 9.04 3.26 11.99
C ILE A 237 9.29 2.00 11.16
N VAL A 238 10.19 2.10 10.19
CA VAL A 238 10.52 0.99 9.29
C VAL A 238 11.54 0.08 9.94
N TYR A 239 11.15 -1.16 10.27
CA TYR A 239 12.02 -2.19 10.86
C TYR A 239 12.39 -3.29 9.84
N ASP A 240 11.74 -3.30 8.71
CA ASP A 240 11.87 -4.36 7.72
C ASP A 240 13.21 -4.30 6.99
N ARG A 241 13.77 -5.48 6.67
CA ARG A 241 15.08 -5.62 6.03
C ARG A 241 15.01 -5.70 4.51
N ALA A 242 13.80 -5.53 3.95
CA ALA A 242 13.58 -5.56 2.52
C ALA A 242 12.38 -4.66 2.17
N PRO A 243 12.45 -3.89 1.05
CA PRO A 243 11.41 -2.93 0.68
C PRO A 243 10.06 -3.60 0.43
N ASP A 244 10.05 -4.79 -0.18
CA ASP A 244 8.85 -5.56 -0.44
C ASP A 244 8.07 -5.93 0.83
N ARG A 245 8.79 -6.16 1.95
CA ARG A 245 8.20 -6.48 3.26
C ARG A 245 7.49 -5.27 3.85
N PHE A 246 8.13 -4.11 3.80
CA PHE A 246 7.52 -2.87 4.24
C PHE A 246 6.30 -2.52 3.36
N ALA A 247 6.44 -2.60 2.04
CA ALA A 247 5.35 -2.40 1.10
C ALA A 247 4.15 -3.33 1.38
N ALA A 248 4.42 -4.60 1.72
CA ALA A 248 3.38 -5.56 2.10
C ALA A 248 2.58 -5.11 3.33
N HIS A 249 3.24 -4.55 4.36
CA HIS A 249 2.55 -3.99 5.53
C HIS A 249 1.69 -2.77 5.17
N VAL A 250 2.13 -1.93 4.23
CA VAL A 250 1.30 -0.82 3.72
C VAL A 250 0.05 -1.35 3.03
N TRP A 251 0.18 -2.36 2.16
CA TRP A 251 -0.96 -3.00 1.51
C TRP A 251 -1.92 -3.65 2.52
N ILE A 252 -1.40 -4.35 3.54
CA ILE A 252 -2.22 -4.96 4.60
C ILE A 252 -3.07 -3.89 5.31
N ALA A 253 -2.48 -2.72 5.61
CA ALA A 253 -3.22 -1.62 6.20
C ALA A 253 -4.34 -1.12 5.28
N MET A 254 -4.07 -0.96 3.98
CA MET A 254 -5.06 -0.52 3.01
C MET A 254 -6.17 -1.55 2.79
N ILE A 255 -5.84 -2.84 2.69
CA ILE A 255 -6.82 -3.93 2.62
C ILE A 255 -7.77 -3.85 3.82
N SER A 256 -7.24 -3.72 5.04
CA SER A 256 -8.05 -3.60 6.25
C SER A 256 -8.98 -2.39 6.23
N ILE A 257 -8.50 -1.23 5.75
CA ILE A 257 -9.29 0.00 5.68
C ILE A 257 -10.41 -0.12 4.65
N ILE A 258 -10.09 -0.62 3.45
CA ILE A 258 -11.04 -0.64 2.33
C ILE A 258 -12.08 -1.76 2.50
N SER A 259 -11.67 -2.96 2.90
CA SER A 259 -12.61 -4.08 3.11
C SER A 259 -13.68 -3.73 4.14
N ARG A 260 -13.31 -3.04 5.22
CA ARG A 260 -14.27 -2.53 6.22
C ARG A 260 -15.26 -1.52 5.61
N ARG A 261 -14.79 -0.60 4.75
CA ARG A 261 -15.67 0.38 4.10
C ARG A 261 -16.68 -0.28 3.18
N ILE A 262 -16.25 -1.26 2.39
CA ILE A 262 -17.13 -2.01 1.50
C ILE A 262 -18.25 -2.67 2.31
N VAL A 263 -17.91 -3.39 3.40
CA VAL A 263 -18.91 -4.04 4.25
C VAL A 263 -19.87 -3.03 4.89
N SER A 264 -19.34 -1.92 5.43
CA SER A 264 -20.18 -0.88 6.03
C SER A 264 -21.17 -0.27 5.03
N GLN A 265 -20.77 -0.08 3.79
CA GLN A 265 -21.64 0.45 2.73
C GLN A 265 -22.73 -0.55 2.33
N THR A 266 -22.39 -1.85 2.23
CA THR A 266 -23.35 -2.91 1.91
C THR A 266 -24.42 -3.07 2.99
N GLN A 267 -24.11 -2.76 4.25
CA GLN A 267 -25.07 -2.82 5.36
C GLN A 267 -26.03 -1.62 5.44
N MET A 268 -25.72 -0.53 4.72
CA MET A 268 -26.55 0.68 4.68
C MET A 268 -27.51 0.74 3.47
N GLN A 269 -27.35 -0.17 2.54
CA GLN A 269 -28.24 -0.37 1.38
C GLN A 269 -29.28 -1.45 1.65
#